data_322bddeb42da5bc059565e07d04c2483
#
_entry.id   322bddeb42da5bc059565e07d04c2483
#
_cell.length_a   1.000
_cell.length_b   1.000
_cell.length_c   1.000
_cell.angle_alpha   90.00
_cell.angle_beta   90.00
_cell.angle_gamma   90.00
#
_symmetry.space_group_name_H-M   'P 1'
#
loop_
_entity.id
_entity.type
_entity.pdbx_description
1 polymer ?
#
loop_
_entity_poly.entity_id
_entity_poly.type
_entity_poly.pdbx_seq_one_letter_code
_entity_poly.pdbx_strand_id
1 'polypeptide(L)'
;MKELFIVEFPSNLGLKEPQPGKEPGVKNLPKWLQKHKLHTALNPKDIIRLDAPRYSSIRDNETNVLNADSIISYAREQAYLINNLLSQNKFPFILGGDCSILLGSAIALKQKGNFGLFYLDGHTDFMDISLSETGGIGGMAASVVTGKGHQKLTDILNLSPYIKEENLWCVGNREYDEAYENEIQNSNATYLSLLELRKKGIQNSVQSFLSEVETRNLDGYWLHIDVDVLNDSIMPCVDSRTPDGLSYQEFNEITALLFQSKKLTGLEITILDPDLDPTAQYTKEFISNLSATFNLTRKKFIF
;
A
#
# COMPACT_ATOMS: atom_id res chain seq x y z
N MET A 1 3.98 15.55 18.40
CA MET A 1 3.92 14.96 17.05
C MET A 1 4.89 13.80 16.98
N LYS A 2 4.52 12.68 16.33
CA LYS A 2 5.46 11.58 16.12
C LYS A 2 6.59 12.02 15.19
N GLU A 3 7.83 11.62 15.46
CA GLU A 3 8.95 11.84 14.54
C GLU A 3 8.76 11.02 13.27
N LEU A 4 8.93 11.65 12.09
CA LEU A 4 8.83 11.02 10.79
C LEU A 4 10.09 10.24 10.48
N PHE A 5 9.94 8.97 10.13
CA PHE A 5 10.99 8.11 9.61
C PHE A 5 10.59 7.67 8.20
N ILE A 6 11.45 7.89 7.23
CA ILE A 6 11.31 7.24 5.92
C ILE A 6 11.91 5.84 6.04
N VAL A 7 11.14 4.85 5.60
CA VAL A 7 11.57 3.45 5.54
C VAL A 7 11.52 2.99 4.09
N GLU A 8 12.62 2.47 3.58
CA GLU A 8 12.72 2.02 2.20
C GLU A 8 12.67 0.49 2.12
N PHE A 9 11.69 -0.05 1.43
CA PHE A 9 11.51 -1.47 1.14
C PHE A 9 11.53 -1.71 -0.37
N PRO A 10 12.70 -1.73 -1.01
CA PRO A 10 12.85 -1.84 -2.48
C PRO A 10 12.51 -3.26 -2.99
N SER A 11 11.23 -3.65 -2.90
CA SER A 11 10.73 -4.95 -3.34
C SER A 11 10.25 -4.92 -4.80
N ASN A 12 10.38 -6.05 -5.47
CA ASN A 12 9.67 -6.38 -6.70
C ASN A 12 9.17 -7.84 -6.65
N LEU A 13 9.18 -8.42 -5.45
CA LEU A 13 8.92 -9.84 -5.23
C LEU A 13 7.49 -10.26 -5.54
N GLY A 14 6.55 -9.32 -5.42
CA GLY A 14 5.13 -9.54 -5.62
C GLY A 14 4.66 -9.42 -7.07
N LEU A 15 5.53 -9.07 -8.01
CA LEU A 15 5.18 -8.86 -9.40
C LEU A 15 5.83 -9.88 -10.35
N LYS A 16 5.15 -10.16 -11.45
CA LYS A 16 5.72 -10.94 -12.56
C LYS A 16 6.69 -10.07 -13.37
N GLU A 17 7.74 -10.67 -13.89
CA GLU A 17 8.65 -10.02 -14.84
C GLU A 17 7.88 -9.49 -16.08
N PRO A 18 8.08 -8.23 -16.48
CA PRO A 18 7.39 -7.65 -17.63
C PRO A 18 7.85 -8.25 -18.96
N GLN A 19 9.05 -8.79 -19.00
CA GLN A 19 9.64 -9.52 -20.12
C GLN A 19 10.59 -10.59 -19.57
N PRO A 20 10.78 -11.73 -20.25
CA PRO A 20 11.70 -12.76 -19.80
C PRO A 20 13.09 -12.23 -19.44
N GLY A 21 13.50 -12.42 -18.20
CA GLY A 21 14.79 -11.97 -17.67
C GLY A 21 14.88 -10.49 -17.29
N LYS A 22 13.80 -9.72 -17.41
CA LYS A 22 13.73 -8.33 -16.94
C LYS A 22 12.91 -8.25 -15.66
N GLU A 23 13.54 -7.99 -14.54
CA GLU A 23 12.84 -7.79 -13.27
C GLU A 23 11.99 -6.52 -13.29
N PRO A 24 10.84 -6.48 -12.57
CA PRO A 24 10.04 -5.25 -12.40
C PRO A 24 10.87 -4.11 -11.82
N GLY A 25 10.77 -2.93 -12.43
CA GLY A 25 11.54 -1.74 -12.07
C GLY A 25 11.10 -1.07 -10.77
N VAL A 26 9.92 -1.41 -10.24
CA VAL A 26 9.34 -0.83 -9.01
C VAL A 26 10.27 -0.91 -7.79
N LYS A 27 11.18 -1.88 -7.73
CA LYS A 27 12.21 -1.94 -6.68
C LYS A 27 13.09 -0.69 -6.60
N ASN A 28 13.15 0.09 -7.66
CA ASN A 28 13.91 1.33 -7.71
C ASN A 28 13.12 2.55 -7.22
N LEU A 29 11.83 2.41 -6.88
CA LEU A 29 10.95 3.48 -6.42
C LEU A 29 11.58 4.33 -5.30
N PRO A 30 12.09 3.77 -4.18
CA PRO A 30 12.62 4.60 -3.09
C PRO A 30 13.78 5.49 -3.54
N LYS A 31 14.75 4.88 -4.26
CA LYS A 31 15.93 5.61 -4.78
C LYS A 31 15.53 6.68 -5.80
N TRP A 32 14.50 6.40 -6.61
CA TRP A 32 13.98 7.35 -7.60
C TRP A 32 13.32 8.55 -6.95
N LEU A 33 12.44 8.30 -5.98
CA LEU A 33 11.81 9.37 -5.21
C LEU A 33 12.83 10.20 -4.42
N GLN A 34 13.89 9.56 -3.87
CA GLN A 34 14.99 10.26 -3.22
C GLN A 34 15.75 11.17 -4.20
N LYS A 35 16.11 10.65 -5.38
CA LYS A 35 16.77 11.42 -6.45
C LYS A 35 15.95 12.65 -6.83
N HIS A 36 14.63 12.54 -6.86
CA HIS A 36 13.71 13.63 -7.21
C HIS A 36 13.17 14.40 -5.99
N LYS A 37 13.88 14.32 -4.85
CA LYS A 37 13.75 15.21 -3.69
C LYS A 37 12.56 14.98 -2.77
N LEU A 38 11.87 13.84 -2.85
CA LEU A 38 10.79 13.52 -1.88
C LEU A 38 11.33 13.53 -0.44
N HIS A 39 12.45 12.87 -0.18
CA HIS A 39 13.05 12.82 1.15
C HIS A 39 13.36 14.22 1.70
N THR A 40 13.90 15.09 0.86
CA THR A 40 14.17 16.50 1.23
C THR A 40 12.86 17.26 1.52
N ALA A 41 11.82 17.04 0.71
CA ALA A 41 10.54 17.71 0.87
C ALA A 41 9.79 17.27 2.15
N LEU A 42 9.90 16.01 2.52
CA LEU A 42 9.29 15.46 3.74
C LEU A 42 10.11 15.77 5.01
N ASN A 43 11.41 16.03 4.88
CA ASN A 43 12.33 16.32 5.99
C ASN A 43 12.22 15.30 7.15
N PRO A 44 12.51 14.00 6.91
CA PRO A 44 12.42 12.98 7.96
C PRO A 44 13.50 13.16 9.02
N LYS A 45 13.26 12.58 10.20
CA LYS A 45 14.26 12.49 11.26
C LYS A 45 15.40 11.57 10.87
N ASP A 46 15.06 10.47 10.18
CA ASP A 46 16.03 9.46 9.73
C ASP A 46 15.46 8.68 8.55
N ILE A 47 16.34 7.98 7.83
CA ILE A 47 16.03 7.13 6.69
C ILE A 47 16.60 5.74 6.97
N ILE A 48 15.75 4.73 6.92
CA ILE A 48 16.14 3.33 7.16
C ILE A 48 15.83 2.54 5.90
N ARG A 49 16.79 1.74 5.45
CA ARG A 49 16.61 0.87 4.29
C ARG A 49 16.79 -0.59 4.68
N LEU A 50 15.88 -1.42 4.23
CA LEU A 50 15.96 -2.87 4.28
C LEU A 50 15.85 -3.41 2.88
N ASP A 51 16.94 -3.97 2.36
CA ASP A 51 16.98 -4.50 0.99
C ASP A 51 16.19 -5.82 0.89
N ALA A 52 15.45 -5.96 -0.21
CA ALA A 52 14.68 -7.17 -0.47
C ALA A 52 15.60 -8.35 -0.86
N PRO A 53 15.17 -9.59 -0.59
CA PRO A 53 15.79 -10.79 -1.14
C PRO A 53 15.85 -10.77 -2.67
N ARG A 54 16.64 -11.69 -3.21
CA ARG A 54 16.78 -11.81 -4.67
C ARG A 54 15.44 -12.23 -5.31
N TYR A 55 15.08 -11.56 -6.38
CA TYR A 55 13.92 -11.87 -7.21
C TYR A 55 14.07 -13.22 -7.93
N SER A 56 12.96 -13.93 -8.09
CA SER A 56 12.83 -15.12 -8.94
C SER A 56 11.51 -15.07 -9.71
N SER A 57 11.52 -15.47 -10.97
CA SER A 57 10.32 -15.62 -11.79
C SER A 57 9.64 -16.99 -11.63
N ILE A 58 10.12 -17.81 -10.67
CA ILE A 58 9.60 -19.16 -10.43
C ILE A 58 8.54 -19.11 -9.33
N ARG A 59 7.38 -19.72 -9.60
CA ARG A 59 6.33 -19.89 -8.61
C ARG A 59 6.73 -20.96 -7.59
N ASP A 60 6.40 -20.73 -6.34
CA ASP A 60 6.51 -21.72 -5.27
C ASP A 60 5.55 -22.89 -5.52
N ASN A 61 6.05 -24.12 -5.39
CA ASN A 61 5.27 -25.33 -5.70
C ASN A 61 4.09 -25.57 -4.75
N GLU A 62 4.17 -25.06 -3.53
CA GLU A 62 3.15 -25.26 -2.49
C GLU A 62 2.05 -24.20 -2.60
N THR A 63 2.43 -22.95 -2.73
CA THR A 63 1.50 -21.80 -2.72
C THR A 63 1.06 -21.35 -4.10
N ASN A 64 1.77 -21.76 -5.16
CA ASN A 64 1.63 -21.24 -6.52
C ASN A 64 1.93 -19.73 -6.66
N VAL A 65 2.51 -19.10 -5.64
CA VAL A 65 2.85 -17.66 -5.59
C VAL A 65 4.33 -17.48 -5.95
N LEU A 66 4.64 -16.39 -6.67
CA LEU A 66 6.02 -15.98 -6.96
C LEU A 66 6.73 -15.59 -5.65
N ASN A 67 7.98 -16.00 -5.51
CA ASN A 67 8.86 -15.59 -4.42
C ASN A 67 8.32 -15.83 -2.99
N ALA A 68 7.39 -16.76 -2.78
CA ALA A 68 6.68 -16.92 -1.50
C ALA A 68 7.61 -16.95 -0.28
N ASP A 69 8.67 -17.81 -0.29
CA ASP A 69 9.60 -17.90 0.83
C ASP A 69 10.41 -16.61 1.06
N SER A 70 10.78 -15.93 -0.02
CA SER A 70 11.47 -14.62 0.04
C SER A 70 10.57 -13.56 0.64
N ILE A 71 9.31 -13.51 0.23
CA ILE A 71 8.28 -12.59 0.75
C ILE A 71 8.05 -12.84 2.24
N ILE A 72 7.90 -14.10 2.66
CA ILE A 72 7.71 -14.48 4.07
C ILE A 72 8.90 -14.04 4.93
N SER A 73 10.12 -14.33 4.47
CA SER A 73 11.33 -13.92 5.19
C SER A 73 11.41 -12.40 5.31
N TYR A 74 11.18 -11.70 4.20
CA TYR A 74 11.24 -10.26 4.13
C TYR A 74 10.15 -9.59 4.97
N ALA A 75 8.92 -10.11 4.94
CA ALA A 75 7.82 -9.60 5.76
C ALA A 75 8.11 -9.69 7.27
N ARG A 76 8.81 -10.74 7.73
CA ARG A 76 9.24 -10.85 9.13
C ARG A 76 10.24 -9.76 9.52
N GLU A 77 11.20 -9.47 8.66
CA GLU A 77 12.22 -8.43 8.90
C GLU A 77 11.58 -7.03 8.84
N GLN A 78 10.70 -6.78 7.87
CA GLN A 78 9.91 -5.55 7.79
C GLN A 78 9.05 -5.34 9.05
N ALA A 79 8.33 -6.39 9.47
CA ALA A 79 7.51 -6.32 10.67
C ALA A 79 8.32 -6.00 11.93
N TYR A 80 9.50 -6.59 12.10
CA TYR A 80 10.40 -6.29 13.20
C TYR A 80 10.83 -4.82 13.21
N LEU A 81 11.23 -4.30 12.04
CA LEU A 81 11.65 -2.90 11.89
C LEU A 81 10.51 -1.93 12.18
N ILE A 82 9.34 -2.14 11.58
CA ILE A 82 8.15 -1.30 11.77
C ILE A 82 7.73 -1.32 13.25
N ASN A 83 7.72 -2.50 13.86
CA ASN A 83 7.35 -2.69 15.27
C ASN A 83 8.26 -1.91 16.22
N ASN A 84 9.57 -1.88 15.93
CA ASN A 84 10.54 -1.09 16.69
C ASN A 84 10.26 0.41 16.58
N LEU A 85 9.92 0.91 15.39
CA LEU A 85 9.55 2.32 15.19
C LEU A 85 8.26 2.67 15.94
N LEU A 86 7.22 1.85 15.80
CA LEU A 86 5.94 2.07 16.48
C LEU A 86 6.08 2.02 18.00
N SER A 87 6.91 1.11 18.54
CA SER A 87 7.19 1.02 19.99
C SER A 87 7.86 2.27 20.54
N GLN A 88 8.61 2.99 19.70
CA GLN A 88 9.25 4.25 20.05
C GLN A 88 8.37 5.46 19.72
N ASN A 89 7.08 5.26 19.43
CA ASN A 89 6.12 6.30 19.03
C ASN A 89 6.58 7.12 17.82
N LYS A 90 7.25 6.48 16.85
CA LYS A 90 7.69 7.08 15.61
C LYS A 90 6.66 6.85 14.51
N PHE A 91 6.66 7.68 13.47
CA PHE A 91 5.78 7.58 12.32
C PHE A 91 6.54 7.00 11.12
N PRO A 92 6.30 5.74 10.74
CA PRO A 92 6.87 5.16 9.54
C PRO A 92 6.14 5.66 8.29
N PHE A 93 6.90 6.26 7.37
CA PHE A 93 6.51 6.59 6.01
C PHE A 93 7.29 5.66 5.10
N ILE A 94 6.63 4.63 4.59
CA ILE A 94 7.28 3.58 3.84
C ILE A 94 7.26 3.90 2.36
N LEU A 95 8.40 3.75 1.73
CA LEU A 95 8.56 3.79 0.29
C LEU A 95 8.87 2.37 -0.18
N GLY A 96 7.94 1.79 -0.86
CA GLY A 96 8.03 0.40 -1.28
C GLY A 96 8.54 0.23 -2.68
N GLY A 97 8.35 -0.92 -3.16
CA GLY A 97 8.31 -1.36 -4.50
C GLY A 97 6.90 -1.79 -4.84
N ASP A 98 6.61 -3.07 -4.71
CA ASP A 98 5.29 -3.64 -4.97
C ASP A 98 4.45 -3.82 -3.69
N CYS A 99 3.16 -4.12 -3.85
CA CYS A 99 2.19 -4.24 -2.76
C CYS A 99 2.46 -5.42 -1.80
N SER A 100 3.39 -6.33 -2.09
CA SER A 100 3.78 -7.41 -1.16
C SER A 100 4.33 -6.91 0.18
N ILE A 101 4.84 -5.67 0.23
CA ILE A 101 5.38 -5.07 1.46
C ILE A 101 4.30 -4.86 2.53
N LEU A 102 3.01 -4.82 2.14
CA LEU A 102 1.89 -4.72 3.05
C LEU A 102 1.88 -5.87 4.07
N LEU A 103 2.39 -7.06 3.70
CA LEU A 103 2.46 -8.19 4.63
C LEU A 103 3.28 -7.84 5.87
N GLY A 104 4.45 -7.24 5.69
CA GLY A 104 5.28 -6.81 6.81
C GLY A 104 4.62 -5.75 7.68
N SER A 105 3.98 -4.77 7.04
CA SER A 105 3.22 -3.72 7.72
C SER A 105 2.06 -4.30 8.53
N ALA A 106 1.27 -5.19 7.94
CA ALA A 106 0.11 -5.80 8.57
C ALA A 106 0.49 -6.72 9.75
N ILE A 107 1.59 -7.50 9.62
CA ILE A 107 2.13 -8.30 10.73
C ILE A 107 2.56 -7.41 11.89
N ALA A 108 3.25 -6.30 11.63
CA ALA A 108 3.67 -5.35 12.66
C ALA A 108 2.47 -4.76 13.40
N LEU A 109 1.43 -4.38 12.68
CA LEU A 109 0.19 -3.85 13.25
C LEU A 109 -0.51 -4.91 14.11
N LYS A 110 -0.64 -6.14 13.62
CA LYS A 110 -1.25 -7.25 14.37
C LYS A 110 -0.57 -7.50 15.70
N GLN A 111 0.75 -7.39 15.76
CA GLN A 111 1.52 -7.53 17.00
C GLN A 111 1.29 -6.36 17.98
N LYS A 112 0.71 -5.26 17.55
CA LYS A 112 0.42 -4.07 18.37
C LYS A 112 -1.03 -3.97 18.81
N GLY A 113 -1.96 -4.56 18.06
CA GLY A 113 -3.36 -4.45 18.39
C GLY A 113 -4.30 -4.71 17.20
N ASN A 114 -5.41 -4.00 17.20
CA ASN A 114 -6.45 -4.11 16.19
C ASN A 114 -6.54 -2.82 15.37
N PHE A 115 -6.14 -2.89 14.11
CA PHE A 115 -6.01 -1.72 13.24
C PHE A 115 -6.95 -1.79 12.04
N GLY A 116 -7.32 -0.61 11.55
CA GLY A 116 -7.96 -0.45 10.25
C GLY A 116 -6.91 -0.39 9.13
N LEU A 117 -7.33 -0.74 7.92
CA LEU A 117 -6.55 -0.57 6.70
C LEU A 117 -7.38 0.23 5.69
N PHE A 118 -6.89 1.42 5.33
CA PHE A 118 -7.39 2.18 4.18
C PHE A 118 -6.50 1.84 2.99
N TYR A 119 -7.01 1.03 2.09
CA TYR A 119 -6.32 0.54 0.90
C TYR A 119 -6.75 1.38 -0.30
N LEU A 120 -5.93 2.37 -0.64
CA LEU A 120 -6.18 3.31 -1.74
C LEU A 120 -5.45 2.82 -2.99
N ASP A 121 -6.20 2.26 -3.94
CA ASP A 121 -5.69 1.46 -5.04
C ASP A 121 -6.64 1.49 -6.23
N GLY A 122 -6.12 1.40 -7.44
CA GLY A 122 -6.90 1.26 -8.68
C GLY A 122 -7.50 -0.14 -8.85
N HIS A 123 -6.94 -1.16 -8.19
CA HIS A 123 -7.36 -2.54 -8.21
C HIS A 123 -7.88 -3.00 -6.85
N THR A 124 -8.47 -4.18 -6.78
CA THR A 124 -8.96 -4.71 -5.50
C THR A 124 -7.87 -5.36 -4.68
N ASP A 125 -6.85 -5.93 -5.34
CA ASP A 125 -5.82 -6.78 -4.76
C ASP A 125 -6.37 -7.85 -3.79
N PHE A 126 -7.59 -8.30 -4.11
CA PHE A 126 -8.38 -9.17 -3.26
C PHE A 126 -8.73 -10.51 -3.92
N MET A 127 -8.02 -10.84 -5.01
CA MET A 127 -8.24 -12.09 -5.73
C MET A 127 -7.71 -13.31 -4.99
N ASP A 128 -8.32 -14.47 -5.25
CA ASP A 128 -7.76 -15.77 -4.91
C ASP A 128 -6.64 -16.14 -5.89
N ILE A 129 -5.66 -16.94 -5.44
CA ILE A 129 -4.54 -17.40 -6.28
C ILE A 129 -5.00 -18.15 -7.52
N SER A 130 -6.15 -18.83 -7.47
CA SER A 130 -6.72 -19.55 -8.62
C SER A 130 -7.13 -18.64 -9.78
N LEU A 131 -7.39 -17.37 -9.49
CA LEU A 131 -7.71 -16.33 -10.48
C LEU A 131 -6.45 -15.65 -11.02
N SER A 132 -5.30 -15.81 -10.35
CA SER A 132 -4.07 -15.10 -10.72
C SER A 132 -3.33 -15.75 -11.88
N GLU A 133 -3.31 -15.11 -13.02
CA GLU A 133 -2.50 -15.53 -14.17
C GLU A 133 -1.00 -15.34 -13.94
N THR A 134 -0.62 -14.39 -13.09
CA THR A 134 0.78 -14.04 -12.83
C THR A 134 1.40 -14.81 -11.67
N GLY A 135 0.61 -15.17 -10.66
CA GLY A 135 1.07 -15.69 -9.37
C GLY A 135 1.76 -14.63 -8.51
N GLY A 136 1.71 -13.37 -8.91
CA GLY A 136 2.24 -12.25 -8.12
C GLY A 136 1.32 -11.93 -6.95
N ILE A 137 1.88 -11.84 -5.74
CA ILE A 137 1.11 -11.48 -4.55
C ILE A 137 0.69 -10.00 -4.56
N GLY A 138 1.23 -9.18 -5.46
CA GLY A 138 0.78 -7.80 -5.65
C GLY A 138 -0.73 -7.73 -5.79
N GLY A 139 -1.34 -8.44 -6.74
CA GLY A 139 -2.79 -8.48 -6.94
C GLY A 139 -3.59 -9.26 -5.89
N MET A 140 -2.96 -9.68 -4.79
CA MET A 140 -3.57 -10.46 -3.68
C MET A 140 -3.23 -9.89 -2.30
N ALA A 141 -2.55 -8.76 -2.23
CA ALA A 141 -2.00 -8.25 -0.97
C ALA A 141 -3.10 -7.99 0.06
N ALA A 142 -4.21 -7.39 -0.35
CA ALA A 142 -5.35 -7.10 0.51
C ALA A 142 -6.07 -8.37 0.99
N SER A 143 -6.22 -9.40 0.12
CA SER A 143 -6.83 -10.68 0.52
C SER A 143 -5.95 -11.44 1.50
N VAL A 144 -4.64 -11.50 1.24
CA VAL A 144 -3.70 -12.25 2.09
C VAL A 144 -3.62 -11.66 3.50
N VAL A 145 -3.58 -10.34 3.64
CA VAL A 145 -3.52 -9.72 4.98
C VAL A 145 -4.81 -9.91 5.78
N THR A 146 -5.94 -10.17 5.12
CA THR A 146 -7.22 -10.51 5.77
C THR A 146 -7.41 -12.02 6.02
N GLY A 147 -6.41 -12.82 5.71
CA GLY A 147 -6.41 -14.26 6.00
C GLY A 147 -6.92 -15.14 4.85
N LYS A 148 -7.13 -14.58 3.67
CA LYS A 148 -7.51 -15.34 2.47
C LYS A 148 -6.27 -15.75 1.68
N GLY A 149 -6.22 -17.01 1.27
CA GLY A 149 -5.10 -17.59 0.53
C GLY A 149 -4.39 -18.69 1.28
N HIS A 150 -3.20 -19.05 0.83
CA HIS A 150 -2.43 -20.14 1.41
C HIS A 150 -1.90 -19.82 2.80
N GLN A 151 -2.07 -20.75 3.77
CA GLN A 151 -1.69 -20.55 5.18
C GLN A 151 -0.23 -20.12 5.38
N LYS A 152 0.68 -20.58 4.53
CA LYS A 152 2.10 -20.19 4.54
C LYS A 152 2.30 -18.67 4.46
N LEU A 153 1.38 -17.95 3.78
CA LEU A 153 1.40 -16.50 3.61
C LEU A 153 0.45 -15.77 4.58
N THR A 154 -0.71 -16.37 4.84
CA THR A 154 -1.75 -15.73 5.66
C THR A 154 -1.55 -15.90 7.15
N ASP A 155 -0.67 -16.82 7.58
CA ASP A 155 -0.47 -17.15 9.02
C ASP A 155 0.99 -17.12 9.46
N ILE A 156 1.75 -16.17 8.94
CA ILE A 156 3.14 -15.95 9.37
C ILE A 156 3.15 -15.60 10.87
N LEU A 157 3.95 -16.30 11.65
CA LEU A 157 4.06 -16.16 13.10
C LEU A 157 2.78 -16.55 13.88
N ASN A 158 1.87 -17.31 13.29
CA ASN A 158 0.58 -17.71 13.88
C ASN A 158 -0.27 -16.48 14.27
N LEU A 159 -0.39 -15.51 13.35
CA LEU A 159 -1.05 -14.23 13.60
C LEU A 159 -2.30 -13.98 12.73
N SER A 160 -2.76 -14.99 11.98
CA SER A 160 -3.90 -14.86 11.06
C SER A 160 -5.21 -14.48 11.78
N PRO A 161 -6.05 -13.66 11.17
CA PRO A 161 -5.72 -12.69 10.13
C PRO A 161 -4.90 -11.53 10.69
N TYR A 162 -4.07 -10.89 9.85
CA TYR A 162 -3.28 -9.73 10.29
C TYR A 162 -4.17 -8.49 10.44
N ILE A 163 -5.05 -8.27 9.47
CA ILE A 163 -6.13 -7.27 9.50
C ILE A 163 -7.45 -8.03 9.43
N LYS A 164 -8.40 -7.68 10.28
CA LYS A 164 -9.76 -8.25 10.15
C LYS A 164 -10.42 -7.72 8.89
N GLU A 165 -11.12 -8.58 8.16
CA GLU A 165 -11.82 -8.20 6.94
C GLU A 165 -12.71 -6.96 7.11
N GLU A 166 -13.51 -6.92 8.18
CA GLU A 166 -14.39 -5.81 8.48
C GLU A 166 -13.67 -4.49 8.78
N ASN A 167 -12.34 -4.51 8.97
CA ASN A 167 -11.51 -3.32 9.19
C ASN A 167 -10.76 -2.88 7.91
N LEU A 168 -10.97 -3.58 6.79
CA LEU A 168 -10.41 -3.24 5.49
C LEU A 168 -11.39 -2.39 4.69
N TRP A 169 -10.91 -1.26 4.17
CA TRP A 169 -11.58 -0.45 3.17
C TRP A 169 -10.73 -0.41 1.90
N CYS A 170 -11.21 -1.00 0.80
CA CYS A 170 -10.63 -0.88 -0.54
C CYS A 170 -11.33 0.26 -1.26
N VAL A 171 -10.58 1.29 -1.64
CA VAL A 171 -11.11 2.56 -2.10
C VAL A 171 -10.43 3.04 -3.38
N GLY A 172 -11.22 3.51 -4.33
CA GLY A 172 -10.73 4.06 -5.59
C GLY A 172 -10.62 3.04 -6.71
N ASN A 173 -10.97 1.80 -6.42
CA ASN A 173 -10.85 0.69 -7.36
C ASN A 173 -11.72 0.92 -8.60
N ARG A 174 -11.17 0.61 -9.74
CA ARG A 174 -11.84 0.56 -11.04
C ARG A 174 -11.54 -0.76 -11.74
N GLU A 175 -11.64 -1.82 -10.96
CA GLU A 175 -11.53 -3.18 -11.46
C GLU A 175 -12.65 -3.46 -12.45
N TYR A 176 -12.30 -4.01 -13.61
CA TYR A 176 -13.25 -4.32 -14.66
C TYR A 176 -13.46 -5.82 -14.84
N ASP A 177 -12.70 -6.65 -14.14
CA ASP A 177 -12.93 -8.09 -14.11
C ASP A 177 -13.96 -8.42 -13.03
N GLU A 178 -15.13 -8.88 -13.48
CA GLU A 178 -16.24 -9.22 -12.58
C GLU A 178 -15.88 -10.32 -11.58
N ALA A 179 -14.98 -11.25 -11.95
CA ALA A 179 -14.56 -12.31 -11.05
C ALA A 179 -13.73 -11.74 -9.87
N TYR A 180 -12.84 -10.78 -10.15
CA TYR A 180 -12.04 -10.11 -9.11
C TYR A 180 -12.89 -9.22 -8.22
N GLU A 181 -13.84 -8.49 -8.80
CA GLU A 181 -14.75 -7.63 -8.06
C GLU A 181 -15.68 -8.45 -7.14
N ASN A 182 -16.16 -9.60 -7.62
CA ASN A 182 -17.01 -10.49 -6.84
C ASN A 182 -16.31 -11.04 -5.57
N GLU A 183 -15.00 -11.27 -5.60
CA GLU A 183 -14.24 -11.74 -4.43
C GLU A 183 -14.35 -10.76 -3.24
N ILE A 184 -14.17 -9.47 -3.50
CA ILE A 184 -14.24 -8.45 -2.45
C ILE A 184 -15.69 -8.11 -2.08
N GLN A 185 -16.61 -8.08 -3.04
CA GLN A 185 -18.03 -7.80 -2.78
C GLN A 185 -18.70 -8.87 -1.91
N ASN A 186 -18.22 -10.12 -1.98
CA ASN A 186 -18.70 -11.24 -1.15
C ASN A 186 -17.98 -11.35 0.20
N SER A 187 -17.09 -10.42 0.52
CA SER A 187 -16.35 -10.36 1.79
C SER A 187 -17.03 -9.43 2.81
N ASN A 188 -16.46 -9.35 4.02
CA ASN A 188 -16.85 -8.36 5.02
C ASN A 188 -16.10 -7.04 4.89
N ALA A 189 -15.18 -6.90 3.92
CA ALA A 189 -14.46 -5.66 3.66
C ALA A 189 -15.40 -4.60 3.06
N THR A 190 -15.10 -3.34 3.33
CA THR A 190 -15.80 -2.26 2.64
C THR A 190 -15.15 -2.04 1.28
N TYR A 191 -15.91 -2.30 0.23
CA TYR A 191 -15.53 -2.03 -1.15
C TYR A 191 -16.16 -0.73 -1.62
N LEU A 192 -15.35 0.22 -2.06
CA LEU A 192 -15.78 1.52 -2.57
C LEU A 192 -15.09 1.80 -3.90
N SER A 193 -15.74 1.39 -4.99
CA SER A 193 -15.24 1.68 -6.33
C SER A 193 -15.06 3.17 -6.57
N LEU A 194 -14.26 3.55 -7.55
CA LEU A 194 -14.06 4.95 -7.95
C LEU A 194 -15.39 5.66 -8.25
N LEU A 195 -16.30 4.95 -8.92
CA LEU A 195 -17.63 5.49 -9.24
C LEU A 195 -18.46 5.75 -7.98
N GLU A 196 -18.49 4.79 -7.06
CA GLU A 196 -19.23 4.93 -5.80
C GLU A 196 -18.59 5.97 -4.87
N LEU A 197 -17.25 6.07 -4.87
CA LEU A 197 -16.52 7.12 -4.15
C LEU A 197 -16.95 8.52 -4.62
N ARG A 198 -17.00 8.74 -5.93
CA ARG A 198 -17.42 10.02 -6.52
C ARG A 198 -18.89 10.31 -6.25
N LYS A 199 -19.76 9.30 -6.34
CA LYS A 199 -21.20 9.43 -6.07
C LYS A 199 -21.50 9.73 -4.60
N LYS A 200 -20.82 9.06 -3.67
CA LYS A 200 -20.97 9.25 -2.22
C LYS A 200 -20.32 10.56 -1.74
N GLY A 201 -19.29 11.00 -2.48
CA GLY A 201 -18.43 12.13 -2.12
C GLY A 201 -17.26 11.72 -1.25
N ILE A 202 -16.08 12.26 -1.58
CA ILE A 202 -14.80 11.93 -0.92
C ILE A 202 -14.87 12.21 0.58
N GLN A 203 -15.30 13.41 0.96
CA GLN A 203 -15.36 13.79 2.36
C GLN A 203 -16.25 12.83 3.17
N ASN A 204 -17.44 12.50 2.68
CA ASN A 204 -18.36 11.58 3.35
C ASN A 204 -17.76 10.18 3.49
N SER A 205 -17.08 9.71 2.44
CA SER A 205 -16.47 8.38 2.42
C SER A 205 -15.32 8.25 3.42
N VAL A 206 -14.40 9.22 3.42
CA VAL A 206 -13.28 9.23 4.36
C VAL A 206 -13.77 9.41 5.80
N GLN A 207 -14.75 10.29 6.05
CA GLN A 207 -15.33 10.46 7.38
C GLN A 207 -16.05 9.20 7.87
N SER A 208 -16.69 8.43 6.98
CA SER A 208 -17.29 7.15 7.34
C SER A 208 -16.22 6.16 7.83
N PHE A 209 -15.10 6.03 7.10
CA PHE A 209 -13.98 5.20 7.55
C PHE A 209 -13.42 5.65 8.91
N LEU A 210 -13.14 6.95 9.06
CA LEU A 210 -12.60 7.49 10.32
C LEU A 210 -13.57 7.28 11.49
N SER A 211 -14.88 7.40 11.24
CA SER A 211 -15.91 7.12 12.25
C SER A 211 -15.93 5.63 12.64
N GLU A 212 -15.72 4.71 11.69
CA GLU A 212 -15.60 3.29 12.01
C GLU A 212 -14.35 2.97 12.82
N VAL A 213 -13.22 3.61 12.53
CA VAL A 213 -12.00 3.48 13.35
C VAL A 213 -12.27 3.84 14.80
N GLU A 214 -13.06 4.90 15.05
CA GLU A 214 -13.43 5.31 16.42
C GLU A 214 -14.50 4.38 17.04
N THR A 215 -15.58 4.09 16.32
CA THR A 215 -16.72 3.30 16.86
C THR A 215 -16.36 1.86 17.12
N ARG A 216 -15.47 1.26 16.32
CA ARG A 216 -14.92 -0.08 16.54
C ARG A 216 -13.78 -0.07 17.55
N ASN A 217 -13.43 1.09 18.11
CA ASN A 217 -12.34 1.28 19.07
C ASN A 217 -11.02 0.68 18.57
N LEU A 218 -10.68 0.93 17.29
CA LEU A 218 -9.41 0.49 16.73
C LEU A 218 -8.24 1.30 17.32
N ASP A 219 -7.10 0.65 17.46
CA ASP A 219 -5.87 1.27 17.98
C ASP A 219 -5.32 2.35 17.04
N GLY A 220 -5.69 2.27 15.76
CA GLY A 220 -5.37 3.23 14.71
C GLY A 220 -5.67 2.63 13.35
N TYR A 221 -5.09 3.20 12.30
CA TYR A 221 -5.17 2.65 10.96
C TYR A 221 -3.88 2.86 10.18
N TRP A 222 -3.71 2.03 9.18
CA TRP A 222 -2.66 2.10 8.17
C TRP A 222 -3.21 2.62 6.86
N LEU A 223 -2.43 3.42 6.15
CA LEU A 223 -2.76 3.89 4.82
C LEU A 223 -1.83 3.23 3.80
N HIS A 224 -2.38 2.37 2.97
CA HIS A 224 -1.70 1.88 1.77
C HIS A 224 -2.08 2.76 0.60
N ILE A 225 -1.11 3.18 -0.19
CA ILE A 225 -1.30 3.96 -1.41
C ILE A 225 -0.58 3.24 -2.55
N ASP A 226 -1.35 2.58 -3.39
CA ASP A 226 -0.89 2.23 -4.72
C ASP A 226 -1.04 3.45 -5.63
N VAL A 227 0.05 3.85 -6.32
CA VAL A 227 -0.02 5.06 -7.14
C VAL A 227 -0.87 4.88 -8.40
N ASP A 228 -1.21 3.66 -8.76
CA ASP A 228 -2.07 3.37 -9.88
C ASP A 228 -3.55 3.73 -9.63
N VAL A 229 -3.91 4.08 -8.38
CA VAL A 229 -5.20 4.70 -8.07
C VAL A 229 -5.39 6.03 -8.80
N LEU A 230 -4.29 6.69 -9.16
CA LEU A 230 -4.30 7.93 -9.94
C LEU A 230 -4.74 7.66 -11.37
N ASN A 231 -5.31 8.69 -11.99
CA ASN A 231 -5.71 8.60 -13.39
C ASN A 231 -4.53 8.23 -14.28
N ASP A 232 -4.73 7.26 -15.15
CA ASP A 232 -3.71 6.71 -16.05
C ASP A 232 -3.01 7.78 -16.90
N SER A 233 -3.69 8.88 -17.22
CA SER A 233 -3.09 9.99 -17.97
C SER A 233 -2.07 10.81 -17.17
N ILE A 234 -2.13 10.78 -15.84
CA ILE A 234 -1.24 11.52 -14.94
C ILE A 234 -0.29 10.61 -14.17
N MET A 235 -0.52 9.29 -14.16
CA MET A 235 0.36 8.28 -13.55
C MET A 235 0.43 7.01 -14.41
N PRO A 236 0.96 7.08 -15.63
CA PRO A 236 1.11 5.91 -16.51
C PRO A 236 2.32 5.03 -16.15
N CYS A 237 3.03 5.35 -15.07
CA CYS A 237 4.28 4.70 -14.66
C CYS A 237 4.03 3.54 -13.71
N VAL A 238 3.09 2.67 -14.08
CA VAL A 238 2.62 1.53 -13.29
C VAL A 238 2.56 0.28 -14.18
N ASP A 239 2.64 -0.90 -13.60
CA ASP A 239 2.67 -2.15 -14.34
C ASP A 239 1.28 -2.56 -14.88
N SER A 240 0.22 -2.28 -14.13
CA SER A 240 -1.16 -2.65 -14.47
C SER A 240 -2.01 -1.40 -14.75
N ARG A 241 -1.88 -0.89 -15.98
CA ARG A 241 -2.55 0.34 -16.40
C ARG A 241 -4.04 0.11 -16.65
N THR A 242 -4.87 0.90 -15.97
CA THR A 242 -6.33 0.87 -16.15
C THR A 242 -6.85 2.29 -16.40
N PRO A 243 -7.66 2.52 -17.43
CA PRO A 243 -8.21 3.85 -17.74
C PRO A 243 -8.99 4.46 -16.58
N ASP A 244 -9.09 5.81 -16.56
CA ASP A 244 -9.64 6.62 -15.47
C ASP A 244 -8.70 6.60 -14.23
N GLY A 245 -9.21 6.90 -13.06
CA GLY A 245 -8.50 7.03 -11.80
C GLY A 245 -8.69 8.38 -11.14
N LEU A 246 -8.15 8.55 -9.95
CA LEU A 246 -8.24 9.80 -9.20
C LEU A 246 -7.44 10.91 -9.90
N SER A 247 -8.04 12.10 -9.99
CA SER A 247 -7.27 13.32 -10.24
C SER A 247 -6.40 13.65 -9.03
N TYR A 248 -5.36 14.49 -9.20
CA TYR A 248 -4.60 14.99 -8.05
C TYR A 248 -5.47 15.79 -7.06
N GLN A 249 -6.53 16.45 -7.51
CA GLN A 249 -7.45 17.13 -6.61
C GLN A 249 -8.15 16.12 -5.69
N GLU A 250 -8.71 15.04 -6.24
CA GLU A 250 -9.38 13.98 -5.49
C GLU A 250 -8.39 13.26 -4.55
N PHE A 251 -7.20 12.93 -5.05
CA PHE A 251 -6.12 12.30 -4.27
C PHE A 251 -5.68 13.17 -3.09
N ASN A 252 -5.46 14.47 -3.33
CA ASN A 252 -5.05 15.42 -2.30
C ASN A 252 -6.16 15.62 -1.24
N GLU A 253 -7.44 15.62 -1.64
CA GLU A 253 -8.56 15.70 -0.71
C GLU A 253 -8.63 14.48 0.21
N ILE A 254 -8.57 13.27 -0.36
CA ILE A 254 -8.54 12.01 0.41
C ILE A 254 -7.37 11.99 1.39
N THR A 255 -6.17 12.20 0.89
CA THR A 255 -4.95 12.11 1.69
C THR A 255 -4.88 13.21 2.75
N ALA A 256 -5.35 14.43 2.46
CA ALA A 256 -5.42 15.50 3.45
C ALA A 256 -6.33 15.15 4.64
N LEU A 257 -7.49 14.56 4.38
CA LEU A 257 -8.42 14.12 5.42
C LEU A 257 -7.81 13.01 6.29
N LEU A 258 -7.19 12.02 5.65
CA LEU A 258 -6.53 10.91 6.35
C LEU A 258 -5.32 11.40 7.16
N PHE A 259 -4.46 12.24 6.60
CA PHE A 259 -3.28 12.75 7.29
C PHE A 259 -3.61 13.63 8.51
N GLN A 260 -4.81 14.19 8.59
CA GLN A 260 -5.28 14.98 9.73
C GLN A 260 -5.68 14.12 10.93
N SER A 261 -5.95 12.85 10.74
CA SER A 261 -6.39 11.96 11.82
C SER A 261 -5.23 11.58 12.74
N LYS A 262 -5.45 11.71 14.06
CA LYS A 262 -4.49 11.25 15.08
C LYS A 262 -4.36 9.72 15.14
N LYS A 263 -5.31 9.00 14.54
CA LYS A 263 -5.33 7.53 14.47
C LYS A 263 -4.46 6.99 13.34
N LEU A 264 -3.96 7.84 12.42
CA LEU A 264 -3.01 7.40 11.40
C LEU A 264 -1.71 6.93 12.05
N THR A 265 -1.41 5.66 11.84
CA THR A 265 -0.28 4.97 12.49
C THR A 265 0.97 5.01 11.64
N GLY A 266 0.82 4.87 10.35
CA GLY A 266 1.87 4.96 9.33
C GLY A 266 1.24 4.85 7.95
N LEU A 267 2.07 4.95 6.92
CA LEU A 267 1.64 4.78 5.54
C LEU A 267 2.72 4.13 4.67
N GLU A 268 2.30 3.60 3.53
CA GLU A 268 3.20 3.07 2.51
C GLU A 268 2.74 3.47 1.10
N ILE A 269 3.72 3.59 0.19
CA ILE A 269 3.54 3.96 -1.22
C ILE A 269 4.18 2.88 -2.07
N THR A 270 3.45 2.40 -3.08
CA THR A 270 3.83 1.27 -3.94
C THR A 270 3.66 1.58 -5.44
N ILE A 271 4.21 0.71 -6.27
CA ILE A 271 3.94 0.50 -7.72
C ILE A 271 4.58 1.53 -8.67
N LEU A 272 4.93 2.76 -8.27
CA LEU A 272 5.63 3.64 -9.21
C LEU A 272 6.88 2.96 -9.77
N ASP A 273 6.90 2.74 -11.09
CA ASP A 273 8.02 2.11 -11.79
C ASP A 273 8.88 3.18 -12.51
N PRO A 274 10.11 3.43 -12.03
CA PRO A 274 11.02 4.38 -12.66
C PRO A 274 11.41 4.04 -14.10
N ASP A 275 11.37 2.77 -14.49
CA ASP A 275 11.67 2.36 -15.85
C ASP A 275 10.63 2.89 -16.86
N LEU A 276 9.42 3.20 -16.37
CA LEU A 276 8.32 3.74 -17.14
C LEU A 276 8.23 5.28 -17.10
N ASP A 277 9.07 5.96 -16.28
CA ASP A 277 9.13 7.42 -16.18
C ASP A 277 10.56 7.96 -16.33
N PRO A 278 11.27 7.70 -17.44
CA PRO A 278 12.69 8.05 -17.57
C PRO A 278 12.97 9.56 -17.46
N THR A 279 11.98 10.40 -17.71
CA THR A 279 12.09 11.88 -17.58
C THR A 279 11.76 12.38 -16.17
N ALA A 280 11.21 11.53 -15.33
CA ALA A 280 10.66 11.88 -14.02
C ALA A 280 9.57 12.97 -14.06
N GLN A 281 8.85 13.08 -15.17
CA GLN A 281 7.78 14.06 -15.30
C GLN A 281 6.65 13.75 -14.31
N TYR A 282 6.13 12.54 -14.37
CA TYR A 282 5.03 12.07 -13.51
C TYR A 282 5.48 11.96 -12.05
N THR A 283 6.67 11.45 -11.82
CA THR A 283 7.28 11.38 -10.48
C THR A 283 7.35 12.74 -9.80
N LYS A 284 7.79 13.79 -10.49
CA LYS A 284 7.91 15.15 -9.91
C LYS A 284 6.55 15.73 -9.56
N GLU A 285 5.55 15.51 -10.39
CA GLU A 285 4.19 15.96 -10.13
C GLU A 285 3.58 15.23 -8.93
N PHE A 286 3.74 13.91 -8.84
CA PHE A 286 3.35 13.11 -7.69
C PHE A 286 4.02 13.60 -6.40
N ILE A 287 5.34 13.79 -6.40
CA ILE A 287 6.09 14.29 -5.24
C ILE A 287 5.56 15.66 -4.81
N SER A 288 5.30 16.56 -5.75
CA SER A 288 4.76 17.91 -5.47
C SER A 288 3.42 17.84 -4.74
N ASN A 289 2.48 17.04 -5.25
CA ASN A 289 1.15 16.89 -4.67
C ASN A 289 1.21 16.21 -3.28
N LEU A 290 1.86 15.06 -3.18
CA LEU A 290 1.96 14.29 -1.94
C LEU A 290 2.66 15.09 -0.83
N SER A 291 3.83 15.68 -1.12
CA SER A 291 4.60 16.40 -0.10
C SER A 291 3.93 17.71 0.34
N ALA A 292 3.27 18.42 -0.58
CA ALA A 292 2.51 19.62 -0.23
C ALA A 292 1.37 19.27 0.72
N THR A 293 0.56 18.25 0.38
CA THR A 293 -0.56 17.79 1.21
C THR A 293 -0.09 17.31 2.58
N PHE A 294 0.94 16.48 2.62
CA PHE A 294 1.50 15.96 3.86
C PHE A 294 2.05 17.06 4.78
N ASN A 295 2.80 18.01 4.23
CA ASN A 295 3.39 19.10 5.00
C ASN A 295 2.35 20.12 5.51
N LEU A 296 1.33 20.41 4.71
CA LEU A 296 0.24 21.30 5.12
C LEU A 296 -0.53 20.73 6.32
N THR A 297 -0.76 19.43 6.32
CA THR A 297 -1.47 18.75 7.41
C THR A 297 -0.60 18.67 8.66
N ARG A 298 0.68 18.35 8.56
CA ARG A 298 1.61 18.33 9.70
C ARG A 298 1.71 19.68 10.42
N LYS A 299 1.75 20.80 9.67
CA LYS A 299 1.85 22.16 10.25
C LYS A 299 0.63 22.52 11.08
N LYS A 300 -0.56 22.04 10.75
CA LYS A 300 -1.80 22.32 11.50
C LYS A 300 -1.84 21.70 12.90
N PHE A 301 -0.98 20.73 13.20
CA PHE A 301 -0.92 20.02 14.50
C PHE A 301 0.28 20.43 15.37
N ILE A 302 0.99 21.51 15.01
CA ILE A 302 2.14 22.05 15.78
C ILE A 302 1.68 23.05 16.85
N PHE A 303 0.40 23.31 17.02
CA PHE A 303 -0.13 24.24 18.04
C PHE A 303 -0.84 23.51 19.17
#